data_b0257d14c1c660c9339e3b1e8fefca48
#
_entry.id   b0257d14c1c660c9339e3b1e8fefca48
#
_cell.length_a   1.000
_cell.length_b   1.000
_cell.length_c   1.000
_cell.angle_alpha   90.00
_cell.angle_beta   90.00
_cell.angle_gamma   90.00
#
_symmetry.space_group_name_H-M   'P 1'
#
loop_
_entity.id
_entity.type
_entity.pdbx_description
1 polymer ?
#
loop_
_entity_poly.entity_id
_entity_poly.type
_entity_poly.pdbx_seq_one_letter_code
_entity_poly.pdbx_strand_id
1 'polypeptide(L)'
;MQDFKADDINQKWCTDFTYLALVNGDKRYNCSIIDLYDRSIVASITGKHITAALAKETLQKAIDSQPGINTRRLMLHSDQGSQYTSKEFTEYCTKLGITQSMSKAGYPYDNAPMERYFNTLKNELINLHNYHTEKELYTAIEEFAYTQYNHVRPHSYNNYRTPFEARYGA
;
A
#
# COMPACT_ATOMS: atom_id res chain seq x y z
N MET A 1 14.03 -12.58 -11.30
CA MET A 1 12.77 -11.84 -11.57
C MET A 1 11.81 -12.20 -10.45
N GLN A 2 11.37 -11.24 -9.66
CA GLN A 2 10.38 -11.51 -8.61
C GLN A 2 9.02 -11.75 -9.25
N ASP A 3 8.35 -12.80 -8.81
CA ASP A 3 7.02 -13.16 -9.29
C ASP A 3 5.96 -12.38 -8.49
N PHE A 4 5.44 -11.31 -9.11
CA PHE A 4 4.34 -10.50 -8.56
C PHE A 4 2.96 -11.11 -8.82
N LYS A 5 2.90 -12.32 -9.35
CA LYS A 5 1.65 -13.03 -9.55
C LYS A 5 1.21 -13.67 -8.23
N ALA A 6 0.01 -13.34 -7.79
CA ALA A 6 -0.69 -14.04 -6.73
C ALA A 6 -1.84 -14.84 -7.35
N ASP A 7 -2.10 -16.02 -6.81
CA ASP A 7 -3.16 -16.91 -7.30
C ASP A 7 -4.48 -16.69 -6.56
N ASP A 8 -4.43 -16.00 -5.41
CA ASP A 8 -5.58 -15.73 -4.57
C ASP A 8 -5.38 -14.42 -3.78
N ILE A 9 -6.49 -13.88 -3.27
CA ILE A 9 -6.48 -12.71 -2.38
C ILE A 9 -5.65 -13.00 -1.11
N ASN A 10 -5.03 -11.96 -0.58
CA ASN A 10 -4.28 -12.01 0.68
C ASN A 10 -3.13 -13.03 0.70
N GLN A 11 -2.60 -13.38 -0.48
CA GLN A 11 -1.45 -14.27 -0.62
C GLN A 11 -0.13 -13.49 -0.70
N LYS A 12 -0.12 -12.41 -1.47
CA LYS A 12 1.04 -11.54 -1.64
C LYS A 12 0.61 -10.07 -1.57
N TRP A 13 1.18 -9.33 -0.66
CA TRP A 13 1.02 -7.88 -0.54
C TRP A 13 2.32 -7.16 -0.82
N CYS A 14 2.24 -5.96 -1.41
CA CYS A 14 3.36 -5.02 -1.47
C CYS A 14 3.08 -3.81 -0.61
N THR A 15 4.12 -3.26 0.01
CA THR A 15 4.07 -2.03 0.79
C THR A 15 5.22 -1.10 0.44
N ASP A 16 4.97 0.19 0.51
CA ASP A 16 5.97 1.23 0.34
C ASP A 16 5.47 2.57 0.89
N PHE A 17 6.36 3.54 0.96
CA PHE A 17 6.07 4.92 1.31
C PHE A 17 6.19 5.85 0.11
N THR A 18 5.33 6.87 0.09
CA THR A 18 5.53 8.02 -0.79
C THR A 18 5.47 9.30 0.01
N TYR A 19 6.17 10.34 -0.44
CA TYR A 19 6.11 11.65 0.18
C TYR A 19 5.11 12.56 -0.54
N LEU A 20 4.50 13.44 0.24
CA LEU A 20 3.51 14.42 -0.16
C LEU A 20 3.84 15.76 0.51
N ALA A 21 3.23 16.84 0.08
CA ALA A 21 3.43 18.14 0.71
C ALA A 21 2.10 18.90 0.85
N LEU A 22 1.98 19.65 1.93
CA LEU A 22 0.97 20.69 2.10
C LEU A 22 1.41 21.96 1.37
N VAL A 23 0.49 22.87 1.14
CA VAL A 23 0.75 24.16 0.47
C VAL A 23 1.86 24.97 1.16
N ASN A 24 1.94 24.90 2.49
CA ASN A 24 2.99 25.55 3.27
C ASN A 24 4.38 24.90 3.16
N GLY A 25 4.50 23.80 2.39
CA GLY A 25 5.74 23.07 2.19
C GLY A 25 5.99 21.95 3.22
N ASP A 26 5.13 21.77 4.22
CA ASP A 26 5.25 20.71 5.20
C ASP A 26 5.13 19.34 4.53
N LYS A 27 6.11 18.47 4.74
CA LYS A 27 6.12 17.11 4.20
C LYS A 27 5.21 16.19 4.99
N ARG A 28 4.56 15.29 4.26
CA ARG A 28 3.78 14.17 4.80
C ARG A 28 4.16 12.91 4.04
N TYR A 29 3.93 11.78 4.65
CA TYR A 29 4.31 10.47 4.11
C TYR A 29 3.12 9.54 4.17
N ASN A 30 2.79 8.93 3.03
CA ASN A 30 1.75 7.91 2.98
C ASN A 30 2.38 6.53 2.89
N CYS A 31 1.99 5.64 3.78
CA CYS A 31 2.27 4.22 3.70
C CYS A 31 1.03 3.51 3.18
N SER A 32 1.18 2.77 2.10
CA SER A 32 0.09 1.98 1.53
C SER A 32 0.47 0.52 1.35
N ILE A 33 -0.53 -0.34 1.38
CA ILE A 33 -0.40 -1.77 1.10
C ILE A 33 -1.37 -2.14 -0.01
N ILE A 34 -0.86 -2.79 -1.06
CA ILE A 34 -1.62 -3.27 -2.21
C ILE A 34 -1.63 -4.81 -2.24
N ASP A 35 -2.79 -5.41 -2.50
CA ASP A 35 -2.88 -6.84 -2.77
C ASP A 35 -2.49 -7.11 -4.23
N LEU A 36 -1.54 -8.01 -4.45
CA LEU A 36 -1.04 -8.33 -5.79
C LEU A 36 -1.98 -9.19 -6.61
N TYR A 37 -3.01 -9.77 -6.01
CA TYR A 37 -4.00 -10.56 -6.73
C TYR A 37 -4.91 -9.66 -7.59
N ASP A 38 -5.53 -8.66 -6.98
CA ASP A 38 -6.56 -7.81 -7.60
C ASP A 38 -6.16 -6.33 -7.68
N ARG A 39 -4.99 -5.96 -7.17
CA ARG A 39 -4.47 -4.59 -7.11
C ARG A 39 -5.29 -3.66 -6.20
N SER A 40 -6.11 -4.20 -5.29
CA SER A 40 -6.80 -3.38 -4.30
C SER A 40 -5.85 -2.80 -3.26
N ILE A 41 -6.14 -1.58 -2.81
CA ILE A 41 -5.47 -1.00 -1.66
C ILE A 41 -6.16 -1.55 -0.41
N VAL A 42 -5.43 -2.35 0.35
CA VAL A 42 -5.93 -2.97 1.58
C VAL A 42 -5.70 -2.11 2.81
N ALA A 43 -4.70 -1.24 2.79
CA ALA A 43 -4.51 -0.18 3.77
C ALA A 43 -3.76 1.03 3.19
N SER A 44 -4.07 2.20 3.72
CA SER A 44 -3.40 3.47 3.43
C SER A 44 -3.46 4.35 4.66
N ILE A 45 -2.30 4.78 5.18
CA ILE A 45 -2.20 5.70 6.32
C ILE A 45 -1.17 6.77 5.99
N THR A 46 -1.53 8.03 6.28
CA THR A 46 -0.64 9.18 6.09
C THR A 46 -0.17 9.71 7.45
N GLY A 47 1.11 10.01 7.55
CA GLY A 47 1.72 10.52 8.77
C GLY A 47 2.81 11.56 8.51
N LYS A 48 3.39 12.07 9.59
CA LYS A 48 4.42 13.14 9.54
C LYS A 48 5.82 12.61 9.21
N HIS A 49 6.09 11.34 9.48
CA HIS A 49 7.41 10.74 9.36
C HIS A 49 7.33 9.32 8.80
N ILE A 50 8.38 8.90 8.10
CA ILE A 50 8.60 7.50 7.76
C ILE A 50 9.14 6.79 9.00
N THR A 51 8.35 5.91 9.59
CA THR A 51 8.71 5.17 10.81
C THR A 51 8.29 3.72 10.74
N ALA A 52 8.95 2.86 11.50
CA ALA A 52 8.53 1.47 11.71
C ALA A 52 7.13 1.41 12.35
N ALA A 53 6.82 2.35 13.24
CA ALA A 53 5.50 2.45 13.88
C ALA A 53 4.38 2.68 12.84
N LEU A 54 4.58 3.61 11.90
CA LEU A 54 3.59 3.87 10.83
C LEU A 54 3.45 2.66 9.89
N ALA A 55 4.54 1.98 9.55
CA ALA A 55 4.51 0.76 8.77
C ALA A 55 3.73 -0.37 9.47
N LYS A 56 3.94 -0.54 10.78
CA LYS A 56 3.19 -1.51 11.61
C LYS A 56 1.71 -1.18 11.69
N GLU A 57 1.37 0.09 11.95
CA GLU A 57 -0.01 0.56 12.01
C GLU A 57 -0.74 0.29 10.69
N THR A 58 -0.07 0.58 9.57
CA THR A 58 -0.62 0.30 8.24
C THR A 58 -0.83 -1.20 8.01
N LEU A 59 0.13 -2.03 8.40
CA LEU A 59 0.00 -3.49 8.30
C LEU A 59 -1.13 -4.03 9.19
N GLN A 60 -1.26 -3.53 10.42
CA GLN A 60 -2.36 -3.92 11.31
C GLN A 60 -3.71 -3.53 10.72
N LYS A 61 -3.86 -2.30 10.22
CA LYS A 61 -5.07 -1.83 9.54
C LYS A 61 -5.41 -2.72 8.33
N ALA A 62 -4.40 -3.14 7.56
CA ALA A 62 -4.60 -4.05 6.43
C ALA A 62 -5.16 -5.40 6.88
N ILE A 63 -4.57 -5.99 7.92
CA ILE A 63 -5.01 -7.28 8.48
C ILE A 63 -6.45 -7.17 9.00
N ASP A 64 -6.76 -6.12 9.75
CA ASP A 64 -8.08 -5.90 10.34
C ASP A 64 -9.16 -5.68 9.28
N SER A 65 -8.78 -5.17 8.10
CA SER A 65 -9.69 -4.98 6.97
C SER A 65 -10.03 -6.28 6.21
N GLN A 66 -9.35 -7.40 6.53
CA GLN A 66 -9.49 -8.67 5.83
C GLN A 66 -10.02 -9.77 6.77
N PRO A 67 -11.36 -9.88 6.95
CA PRO A 67 -11.93 -10.88 7.83
C PRO A 67 -11.50 -12.31 7.48
N GLY A 68 -11.02 -13.06 8.46
CA GLY A 68 -10.61 -14.46 8.28
C GLY A 68 -9.25 -14.64 7.57
N ILE A 69 -8.46 -13.58 7.41
CA ILE A 69 -7.12 -13.70 6.81
C ILE A 69 -6.25 -14.69 7.58
N ASN A 70 -5.57 -15.58 6.85
CA ASN A 70 -4.52 -16.43 7.39
C ASN A 70 -3.15 -15.80 7.14
N THR A 71 -2.66 -15.04 8.11
CA THR A 71 -1.38 -14.31 8.01
C THR A 71 -0.18 -15.20 7.81
N ARG A 72 -0.23 -16.49 8.18
CA ARG A 72 0.85 -17.47 7.94
C ARG A 72 1.03 -17.84 6.46
N ARG A 73 0.03 -17.54 5.62
CA ARG A 73 0.09 -17.72 4.16
C ARG A 73 0.43 -16.43 3.42
N LEU A 74 0.51 -15.32 4.14
CA LEU A 74 0.77 -14.01 3.59
C LEU A 74 2.26 -13.75 3.42
N MET A 75 2.65 -13.32 2.23
CA MET A 75 3.95 -12.72 1.95
C MET A 75 3.78 -11.19 1.84
N LEU A 76 4.58 -10.44 2.60
CA LEU A 76 4.66 -8.99 2.50
C LEU A 76 5.98 -8.59 1.84
N HIS A 77 5.90 -7.99 0.67
CA HIS A 77 7.04 -7.48 -0.08
C HIS A 77 7.24 -5.98 0.16
N SER A 78 8.48 -5.57 0.43
CA SER A 78 8.88 -4.17 0.59
C SER A 78 10.26 -3.92 -0.03
N ASP A 79 10.68 -2.66 -0.07
CA ASP A 79 12.09 -2.32 -0.25
C ASP A 79 12.91 -2.64 1.02
N GLN A 80 14.20 -2.32 0.98
CA GLN A 80 15.11 -2.46 2.13
C GLN A 80 15.18 -1.20 2.99
N GLY A 81 14.11 -0.40 3.02
CA GLY A 81 14.04 0.78 3.86
C GLY A 81 14.23 0.45 5.34
N SER A 82 14.85 1.37 6.08
CA SER A 82 15.16 1.18 7.50
C SER A 82 13.92 0.89 8.36
N GLN A 83 12.75 1.41 7.97
CA GLN A 83 11.48 1.14 8.63
C GLN A 83 11.06 -0.34 8.51
N TYR A 84 11.33 -1.00 7.37
CA TYR A 84 10.98 -2.40 7.12
C TYR A 84 12.04 -3.39 7.62
N THR A 85 13.31 -2.97 7.69
CA THR A 85 14.42 -3.78 8.22
C THR A 85 14.63 -3.63 9.73
N SER A 86 13.91 -2.70 10.38
CA SER A 86 13.99 -2.47 11.80
C SER A 86 13.61 -3.73 12.58
N LYS A 87 14.23 -3.89 13.76
CA LYS A 87 13.89 -4.97 14.68
C LYS A 87 12.41 -4.95 15.05
N GLU A 88 11.86 -3.76 15.29
CA GLU A 88 10.46 -3.56 15.64
C GLU A 88 9.51 -4.13 14.57
N PHE A 89 9.74 -3.83 13.30
CA PHE A 89 8.89 -4.28 12.20
C PHE A 89 9.07 -5.77 11.90
N THR A 90 10.32 -6.26 11.89
CA THR A 90 10.62 -7.67 11.62
C THR A 90 10.08 -8.61 12.71
N GLU A 91 10.20 -8.24 13.97
CA GLU A 91 9.60 -9.00 15.08
C GLU A 91 8.07 -9.00 15.00
N TYR A 92 7.47 -7.88 14.60
CA TYR A 92 6.02 -7.79 14.40
C TYR A 92 5.54 -8.74 13.31
N CYS A 93 6.18 -8.76 12.14
CA CYS A 93 5.85 -9.71 11.06
C CYS A 93 6.03 -11.17 11.52
N THR A 94 7.12 -11.47 12.22
CA THR A 94 7.39 -12.81 12.77
C THR A 94 6.29 -13.24 13.75
N LYS A 95 5.86 -12.37 14.65
CA LYS A 95 4.78 -12.63 15.62
C LYS A 95 3.46 -12.97 14.91
N LEU A 96 3.19 -12.34 13.78
CA LEU A 96 2.00 -12.58 12.97
C LEU A 96 2.14 -13.79 12.03
N GLY A 97 3.33 -14.36 11.91
CA GLY A 97 3.64 -15.46 11.00
C GLY A 97 3.73 -15.02 9.53
N ILE A 98 3.87 -13.72 9.25
CA ILE A 98 3.98 -13.15 7.91
C ILE A 98 5.40 -13.37 7.39
N THR A 99 5.51 -13.85 6.14
CA THR A 99 6.79 -13.97 5.44
C THR A 99 7.18 -12.61 4.85
N GLN A 100 8.29 -12.03 5.29
CA GLN A 100 8.84 -10.83 4.65
C GLN A 100 9.67 -11.20 3.42
N SER A 101 9.42 -10.48 2.32
CA SER A 101 10.22 -10.49 1.10
C SER A 101 10.72 -9.06 0.84
N MET A 102 11.97 -8.92 0.45
CA MET A 102 12.57 -7.60 0.20
C MET A 102 13.22 -7.54 -1.17
N SER A 103 13.08 -6.41 -1.85
CA SER A 103 13.81 -6.11 -3.08
C SER A 103 15.32 -6.18 -2.83
N LYS A 104 16.07 -6.66 -3.81
CA LYS A 104 17.54 -6.54 -3.75
C LYS A 104 17.93 -5.07 -3.97
N ALA A 105 18.94 -4.61 -3.26
CA ALA A 105 19.49 -3.27 -3.45
C ALA A 105 19.86 -3.03 -4.92
N GLY A 106 19.32 -1.96 -5.53
CA GLY A 106 19.59 -1.60 -6.92
C GLY A 106 18.68 -2.26 -7.98
N TYR A 107 17.60 -2.94 -7.57
CA TYR A 107 16.60 -3.49 -8.49
C TYR A 107 15.27 -2.73 -8.37
N PRO A 108 15.10 -1.60 -9.11
CA PRO A 108 13.91 -0.75 -8.99
C PRO A 108 12.60 -1.41 -9.45
N TYR A 109 12.68 -2.47 -10.25
CA TYR A 109 11.49 -3.16 -10.78
C TYR A 109 10.79 -4.07 -9.76
N ASP A 110 11.39 -4.25 -8.59
CA ASP A 110 10.90 -5.19 -7.57
C ASP A 110 9.69 -4.66 -6.78
N ASN A 111 9.25 -3.40 -7.00
CA ASN A 111 8.04 -2.84 -6.37
C ASN A 111 7.13 -2.08 -7.37
N ALA A 112 7.18 -2.47 -8.63
CA ALA A 112 6.44 -1.80 -9.71
C ALA A 112 4.93 -1.60 -9.46
N PRO A 113 4.18 -2.53 -8.82
CA PRO A 113 2.77 -2.31 -8.52
C PRO A 113 2.53 -1.13 -7.57
N MET A 114 3.37 -0.97 -6.52
CA MET A 114 3.28 0.17 -5.60
C MET A 114 3.67 1.49 -6.28
N GLU A 115 4.74 1.49 -7.06
CA GLU A 115 5.17 2.67 -7.82
C GLU A 115 4.06 3.15 -8.76
N ARG A 116 3.40 2.22 -9.44
CA ARG A 116 2.27 2.53 -10.33
C ARG A 116 1.09 3.11 -9.56
N TYR A 117 0.75 2.55 -8.41
CA TYR A 117 -0.29 3.10 -7.55
C TYR A 117 0.04 4.52 -7.09
N PHE A 118 1.25 4.77 -6.59
CA PHE A 118 1.65 6.10 -6.14
C PHE A 118 1.70 7.12 -7.28
N ASN A 119 2.11 6.72 -8.48
CA ASN A 119 2.01 7.58 -9.66
C ASN A 119 0.54 7.93 -9.98
N THR A 120 -0.36 6.95 -9.90
CA THR A 120 -1.80 7.18 -10.08
C THR A 120 -2.36 8.13 -9.02
N LEU A 121 -2.05 7.89 -7.73
CA LEU A 121 -2.44 8.77 -6.63
C LEU A 121 -1.97 10.21 -6.85
N LYS A 122 -0.71 10.39 -7.25
CA LYS A 122 -0.15 11.72 -7.50
C LYS A 122 -0.79 12.40 -8.69
N ASN A 123 -0.95 11.71 -9.81
CA ASN A 123 -1.44 12.31 -11.05
C ASN A 123 -2.96 12.53 -11.04
N GLU A 124 -3.72 11.65 -10.43
CA GLU A 124 -5.19 11.70 -10.44
C GLU A 124 -5.79 12.41 -9.21
N LEU A 125 -5.00 12.66 -8.17
CA LEU A 125 -5.45 13.36 -6.98
C LEU A 125 -4.50 14.50 -6.54
N ILE A 126 -3.27 14.16 -6.13
CA ILE A 126 -2.42 15.10 -5.39
C ILE A 126 -2.05 16.32 -6.23
N ASN A 127 -1.64 16.11 -7.49
CA ASN A 127 -1.21 17.21 -8.37
C ASN A 127 -2.36 18.06 -8.90
N LEU A 128 -3.60 17.65 -8.68
CA LEU A 128 -4.80 18.38 -9.14
C LEU A 128 -5.38 19.31 -8.07
N HIS A 129 -4.92 19.20 -6.82
CA HIS A 129 -5.49 19.92 -5.69
C HIS A 129 -4.42 20.53 -4.79
N ASN A 130 -4.82 21.57 -4.06
CA ASN A 130 -4.01 22.20 -3.03
C ASN A 130 -4.57 21.83 -1.66
N TYR A 131 -3.72 21.28 -0.79
CA TYR A 131 -4.11 20.88 0.57
C TYR A 131 -3.48 21.82 1.59
N HIS A 132 -4.30 22.52 2.36
CA HIS A 132 -3.85 23.48 3.36
C HIS A 132 -3.68 22.86 4.75
N THR A 133 -4.41 21.77 5.03
CA THR A 133 -4.39 21.08 6.32
C THR A 133 -4.14 19.59 6.18
N GLU A 134 -3.62 18.98 7.24
CA GLU A 134 -3.47 17.52 7.32
C GLU A 134 -4.80 16.81 7.10
N LYS A 135 -5.87 17.32 7.71
CA LYS A 135 -7.20 16.71 7.62
C LYS A 135 -7.69 16.65 6.17
N GLU A 136 -7.54 17.74 5.41
CA GLU A 136 -7.90 17.77 3.99
C GLU A 136 -7.12 16.73 3.20
N LEU A 137 -5.80 16.69 3.36
CA LEU A 137 -4.92 15.78 2.65
C LEU A 137 -5.23 14.31 3.02
N TYR A 138 -5.32 13.99 4.30
CA TYR A 138 -5.51 12.62 4.78
C TYR A 138 -6.88 12.08 4.35
N THR A 139 -7.95 12.88 4.50
CA THR A 139 -9.29 12.50 4.06
C THR A 139 -9.34 12.26 2.55
N ALA A 140 -8.72 13.12 1.75
CA ALA A 140 -8.69 12.98 0.29
C ALA A 140 -7.95 11.69 -0.14
N ILE A 141 -6.82 11.36 0.50
CA ILE A 141 -6.08 10.14 0.20
C ILE A 141 -6.87 8.89 0.59
N GLU A 142 -7.52 8.88 1.75
CA GLU A 142 -8.35 7.75 2.17
C GLU A 142 -9.53 7.53 1.23
N GLU A 143 -10.23 8.58 0.85
CA GLU A 143 -11.32 8.50 -0.12
C GLU A 143 -10.83 8.01 -1.49
N PHE A 144 -9.71 8.52 -1.95
CA PHE A 144 -9.11 8.05 -3.20
C PHE A 144 -8.75 6.56 -3.12
N ALA A 145 -8.01 6.15 -2.11
CA ALA A 145 -7.52 4.78 -1.98
C ALA A 145 -8.67 3.76 -1.86
N TYR A 146 -9.61 4.01 -0.97
CA TYR A 146 -10.65 3.03 -0.65
C TYR A 146 -11.88 3.12 -1.54
N THR A 147 -12.25 4.31 -2.00
CA THR A 147 -13.45 4.51 -2.83
C THR A 147 -13.10 4.60 -4.30
N GLN A 148 -12.36 5.65 -4.70
CA GLN A 148 -12.09 5.89 -6.12
C GLN A 148 -11.26 4.79 -6.75
N TYR A 149 -10.13 4.44 -6.15
CA TYR A 149 -9.20 3.45 -6.70
C TYR A 149 -9.78 2.02 -6.65
N ASN A 150 -10.36 1.62 -5.52
CA ASN A 150 -10.84 0.26 -5.33
C ASN A 150 -12.19 -0.03 -6.01
N HIS A 151 -13.12 0.94 -6.02
CA HIS A 151 -14.52 0.70 -6.42
C HIS A 151 -14.93 1.39 -7.73
N VAL A 152 -14.25 2.44 -8.16
CA VAL A 152 -14.68 3.24 -9.31
C VAL A 152 -13.71 3.14 -10.48
N ARG A 153 -12.40 3.16 -10.20
CA ARG A 153 -11.38 3.21 -11.22
C ARG A 153 -11.18 1.84 -11.89
N PRO A 154 -11.37 1.72 -13.24
CA PRO A 154 -11.07 0.49 -13.94
C PRO A 154 -9.56 0.24 -14.00
N HIS A 155 -9.18 -1.03 -13.97
CA HIS A 155 -7.79 -1.45 -13.94
C HIS A 155 -7.47 -2.41 -15.09
N SER A 156 -6.50 -2.06 -15.95
CA SER A 156 -6.11 -2.90 -17.09
C SER A 156 -5.64 -4.30 -16.67
N TYR A 157 -4.97 -4.40 -15.52
CA TYR A 157 -4.55 -5.69 -14.95
C TYR A 157 -5.74 -6.63 -14.68
N ASN A 158 -6.90 -6.07 -14.34
CA ASN A 158 -8.14 -6.79 -14.02
C ASN A 158 -9.09 -6.88 -15.23
N ASN A 159 -8.59 -6.77 -16.45
CA ASN A 159 -9.43 -6.69 -17.66
C ASN A 159 -10.45 -5.54 -17.59
N TYR A 160 -10.01 -4.37 -17.12
CA TYR A 160 -10.79 -3.15 -16.91
C TYR A 160 -11.90 -3.23 -15.86
N ARG A 161 -11.94 -4.28 -15.05
CA ARG A 161 -12.73 -4.29 -13.81
C ARG A 161 -12.02 -3.47 -12.74
N THR A 162 -12.78 -2.96 -11.78
CA THR A 162 -12.21 -2.35 -10.59
C THR A 162 -11.52 -3.43 -9.73
N PRO A 163 -10.60 -3.05 -8.82
CA PRO A 163 -10.01 -3.99 -7.88
C PRO A 163 -11.04 -4.79 -7.08
N PHE A 164 -12.12 -4.15 -6.60
CA PHE A 164 -13.16 -4.86 -5.83
C PHE A 164 -14.04 -5.78 -6.69
N GLU A 165 -14.37 -5.41 -7.93
CA GLU A 165 -15.03 -6.33 -8.86
C GLU A 165 -14.17 -7.56 -9.14
N ALA A 166 -12.86 -7.39 -9.27
CA ALA A 166 -11.93 -8.50 -9.42
C ALA A 166 -11.85 -9.36 -8.16
N ARG A 167 -11.89 -8.71 -6.95
CA ARG A 167 -11.80 -9.37 -5.65
C ARG A 167 -12.99 -10.25 -5.34
N TYR A 168 -14.19 -9.77 -5.64
CA TYR A 168 -15.45 -10.43 -5.24
C TYR A 168 -16.17 -11.12 -6.39
N GLY A 169 -15.61 -11.12 -7.60
CA GLY A 169 -16.17 -11.82 -8.75
C GLY A 169 -17.46 -11.23 -9.30
N ALA A 170 -17.67 -9.93 -9.07
CA ALA A 170 -18.86 -9.23 -9.58
C ALA A 170 -18.70 -8.78 -11.03
#